data_e5e4b86b1c664ca27a5adf7cd3a7cb07
#
_entry.id   e5e4b86b1c664ca27a5adf7cd3a7cb07
#
_cell.length_a   1.000
_cell.length_b   1.000
_cell.length_c   1.000
_cell.angle_alpha   90.00
_cell.angle_beta   90.00
_cell.angle_gamma   90.00
#
_symmetry.space_group_name_H-M   'P 1'
#
loop_
_entity.id
_entity.type
_entity.pdbx_description
1 polymer ?
#
loop_
_entity_poly.entity_id
_entity_poly.type
_entity_poly.pdbx_seq_one_letter_code
_entity_poly.pdbx_strand_id
1 'polypeptide(L)'
;MHDTQCFAVRRSLLLQAGLTAFAAISPNGAALAQTDGWPSKPIRLVVNFPPGSSPDVLARALSLPLQQVLGQPVLVDNRAGASGMIGAEVVAKAPADGHTLLMTAGSTITTNPFIYAKIPYDTGKDLVPVAAVARIILFLLVKPNLPVKNMREFLAYLKANPGKLSYGSAGNGTGLHLAGEMLKSQAGVFAVHVPYRGAAPALQDLLAGQTDFYFDPGIGLAQVRAGKLRMLAVAGLQRSAAFPDIPTLDEAGLKGFDAGTTHGLYAPANTPPEIISRLHHEINRILLLPNVRSQITAIGALPTPLTPEQFAVQMRDDSQRYAAIIKERRIQAD
;
A
#
# COMPACT_ATOMS: atom_id res chain seq x y z
N MET A 1 -49.30 -78.52 50.79
CA MET A 1 -49.09 -77.32 51.65
C MET A 1 -47.62 -77.02 51.62
N HIS A 2 -47.30 -75.79 51.21
CA HIS A 2 -45.93 -75.24 51.10
C HIS A 2 -45.00 -75.88 50.04
N ASP A 3 -44.52 -75.33 49.07
CA ASP A 3 -43.75 -74.11 48.76
C ASP A 3 -43.63 -73.94 47.28
N THR A 4 -44.28 -72.90 46.78
CA THR A 4 -44.13 -72.46 45.37
C THR A 4 -44.08 -70.92 45.26
N GLN A 5 -43.11 -70.30 45.93
CA GLN A 5 -42.90 -68.85 45.81
C GLN A 5 -41.43 -68.47 46.00
N CYS A 6 -40.51 -69.05 45.26
CA CYS A 6 -39.12 -68.59 45.37
C CYS A 6 -38.30 -68.53 44.07
N PHE A 7 -38.93 -68.62 42.94
CA PHE A 7 -38.18 -68.60 41.64
C PHE A 7 -38.53 -67.45 40.69
N ALA A 8 -39.37 -66.50 41.06
CA ALA A 8 -39.78 -65.40 40.16
C ALA A 8 -39.06 -64.07 40.33
N VAL A 9 -38.12 -63.91 41.29
CA VAL A 9 -37.47 -62.58 41.59
C VAL A 9 -36.04 -62.44 41.07
N ARG A 10 -35.46 -63.50 40.49
CA ARG A 10 -34.05 -63.45 40.04
C ARG A 10 -33.85 -63.21 38.53
N ARG A 11 -34.94 -63.02 37.73
CA ARG A 11 -34.85 -62.83 36.26
C ARG A 11 -35.06 -61.39 35.80
N SER A 12 -35.44 -60.48 36.69
CA SER A 12 -35.75 -59.08 36.32
C SER A 12 -34.62 -58.08 36.60
N LEU A 13 -33.46 -58.54 37.13
CA LEU A 13 -32.35 -57.65 37.55
C LEU A 13 -31.14 -57.70 36.60
N LEU A 14 -31.18 -58.43 35.50
CA LEU A 14 -30.07 -58.55 34.51
C LEU A 14 -30.36 -57.93 33.14
N LEU A 15 -31.47 -57.19 32.94
CA LEU A 15 -31.87 -56.57 31.70
C LEU A 15 -31.90 -55.03 31.75
N GLN A 16 -31.42 -54.38 32.83
CA GLN A 16 -31.37 -52.92 32.96
C GLN A 16 -29.96 -52.31 33.05
N ALA A 17 -28.88 -53.07 32.82
CA ALA A 17 -27.49 -52.60 32.87
C ALA A 17 -26.83 -52.38 31.51
N GLY A 18 -27.61 -52.38 30.41
CA GLY A 18 -27.08 -52.30 29.04
C GLY A 18 -27.44 -51.08 28.20
N LEU A 19 -28.05 -50.02 28.75
CA LEU A 19 -28.56 -48.89 27.95
C LEU A 19 -28.15 -47.50 28.43
N THR A 20 -26.96 -47.31 29.03
CA THR A 20 -26.49 -45.96 29.41
C THR A 20 -25.01 -45.76 29.08
N ALA A 21 -24.62 -45.96 27.83
CA ALA A 21 -23.28 -45.58 27.36
C ALA A 21 -23.30 -45.19 25.86
N PHE A 22 -24.33 -44.47 25.40
CA PHE A 22 -24.34 -43.87 24.06
C PHE A 22 -24.92 -42.45 24.10
N ALA A 23 -24.24 -41.60 24.91
CA ALA A 23 -24.56 -40.21 24.92
C ALA A 23 -23.25 -39.39 24.84
N ALA A 24 -23.20 -38.53 23.82
CA ALA A 24 -22.28 -37.42 23.69
C ALA A 24 -20.89 -37.70 23.12
N ILE A 25 -20.79 -38.22 21.91
CA ILE A 25 -19.81 -37.66 20.98
C ILE A 25 -20.57 -36.58 20.19
N SER A 26 -20.67 -35.38 20.78
CA SER A 26 -20.96 -34.18 19.99
C SER A 26 -19.73 -33.96 19.13
N PRO A 27 -19.80 -34.02 17.81
CA PRO A 27 -18.75 -33.47 17.01
C PRO A 27 -18.70 -31.98 17.40
N ASN A 28 -17.60 -31.55 17.99
CA ASN A 28 -17.23 -30.15 17.99
C ASN A 28 -17.23 -29.71 16.52
N GLY A 29 -18.38 -29.38 15.99
CA GLY A 29 -18.49 -28.60 14.79
C GLY A 29 -17.76 -27.32 15.09
N ALA A 30 -16.53 -27.19 14.60
CA ALA A 30 -15.94 -25.89 14.41
C ALA A 30 -17.05 -25.09 13.71
N ALA A 31 -17.67 -24.17 14.43
CA ALA A 31 -18.57 -23.21 13.86
C ALA A 31 -17.71 -22.44 12.84
N LEU A 32 -17.81 -22.85 11.58
CA LEU A 32 -17.47 -22.01 10.46
C LEU A 32 -18.37 -20.79 10.70
N ALA A 33 -17.80 -19.72 11.23
CA ALA A 33 -18.47 -18.46 11.36
C ALA A 33 -18.88 -18.07 9.95
N GLN A 34 -20.11 -18.41 9.59
CA GLN A 34 -20.74 -17.95 8.37
C GLN A 34 -20.72 -16.43 8.47
N THR A 35 -19.97 -15.79 7.56
CA THR A 35 -20.01 -14.35 7.33
C THR A 35 -21.30 -13.96 6.61
N ASP A 36 -22.40 -14.69 6.87
CA ASP A 36 -23.73 -14.36 6.38
C ASP A 36 -24.07 -12.95 6.90
N GLY A 37 -23.93 -11.97 6.00
CA GLY A 37 -24.25 -10.56 6.29
C GLY A 37 -23.09 -9.59 6.31
N TRP A 38 -21.81 -10.02 6.14
CA TRP A 38 -20.72 -9.05 5.94
C TRP A 38 -20.71 -8.54 4.48
N PRO A 39 -20.54 -7.19 4.27
CA PRO A 39 -20.55 -6.12 5.25
C PRO A 39 -21.97 -5.76 5.71
N SER A 40 -22.16 -5.59 7.03
CA SER A 40 -23.46 -5.21 7.64
C SER A 40 -23.65 -3.71 7.82
N LYS A 41 -22.60 -2.90 7.61
CA LYS A 41 -22.55 -1.45 7.78
C LYS A 41 -21.54 -0.84 6.80
N PRO A 42 -21.50 0.49 6.63
CA PRO A 42 -20.54 1.15 5.75
C PRO A 42 -19.08 0.75 6.05
N ILE A 43 -18.29 0.61 4.99
CA ILE A 43 -16.84 0.35 5.07
C ILE A 43 -16.11 1.70 5.05
N ARG A 44 -15.27 1.92 6.03
CA ARG A 44 -14.37 3.07 6.11
C ARG A 44 -13.02 2.74 5.46
N LEU A 45 -12.72 3.38 4.34
CA LEU A 45 -11.45 3.25 3.66
C LEU A 45 -10.53 4.41 4.06
N VAL A 46 -9.71 4.18 5.08
CA VAL A 46 -8.75 5.17 5.58
C VAL A 46 -7.62 5.31 4.56
N VAL A 47 -7.35 6.54 4.15
CA VAL A 47 -6.21 6.92 3.32
C VAL A 47 -5.25 7.73 4.17
N ASN A 48 -4.05 7.23 4.38
CA ASN A 48 -3.08 7.84 5.29
C ASN A 48 -2.24 8.97 4.67
N PHE A 49 -2.67 9.50 3.53
CA PHE A 49 -2.10 10.66 2.84
C PHE A 49 -3.20 11.67 2.48
N PRO A 50 -2.83 12.93 2.19
CA PRO A 50 -3.80 13.98 1.86
C PRO A 50 -4.64 13.65 0.61
N PRO A 51 -5.81 14.29 0.45
CA PRO A 51 -6.56 14.25 -0.80
C PRO A 51 -5.69 14.63 -2.00
N GLY A 52 -5.92 13.96 -3.14
CA GLY A 52 -5.15 14.15 -4.38
C GLY A 52 -3.79 13.45 -4.41
N SER A 53 -3.38 12.76 -3.34
CA SER A 53 -2.21 11.85 -3.36
C SER A 53 -2.51 10.57 -4.14
N SER A 54 -1.46 9.85 -4.60
CA SER A 54 -1.65 8.58 -5.31
C SER A 54 -2.49 7.55 -4.53
N PRO A 55 -2.32 7.35 -3.21
CA PRO A 55 -3.23 6.46 -2.46
C PRO A 55 -4.70 6.95 -2.45
N ASP A 56 -4.92 8.27 -2.41
CA ASP A 56 -6.28 8.83 -2.45
C ASP A 56 -6.94 8.62 -3.82
N VAL A 57 -6.21 8.84 -4.90
CA VAL A 57 -6.69 8.57 -6.26
C VAL A 57 -7.09 7.10 -6.41
N LEU A 58 -6.25 6.18 -5.93
CA LEU A 58 -6.53 4.73 -5.97
C LEU A 58 -7.75 4.36 -5.10
N ALA A 59 -7.84 4.91 -3.89
CA ALA A 59 -8.98 4.67 -2.99
C ALA A 59 -10.30 5.09 -3.63
N ARG A 60 -10.34 6.27 -4.27
CA ARG A 60 -11.53 6.78 -4.95
C ARG A 60 -11.87 5.98 -6.21
N ALA A 61 -10.87 5.49 -6.94
CA ALA A 61 -11.09 4.62 -8.10
C ALA A 61 -11.77 3.29 -7.71
N LEU A 62 -11.48 2.77 -6.49
CA LEU A 62 -12.04 1.53 -5.98
C LEU A 62 -13.36 1.71 -5.23
N SER A 63 -13.63 2.87 -4.62
CA SER A 63 -14.72 3.05 -3.64
C SER A 63 -16.10 2.75 -4.24
N LEU A 64 -16.44 3.33 -5.39
CA LEU A 64 -17.75 3.12 -6.02
C LEU A 64 -17.93 1.68 -6.54
N PRO A 65 -16.97 1.08 -7.27
CA PRO A 65 -17.08 -0.33 -7.66
C PRO A 65 -17.18 -1.28 -6.46
N LEU A 66 -16.43 -1.05 -5.38
CA LEU A 66 -16.53 -1.85 -4.16
C LEU A 66 -17.90 -1.70 -3.50
N GLN A 67 -18.45 -0.49 -3.42
CA GLN A 67 -19.81 -0.26 -2.93
C GLN A 67 -20.83 -1.07 -3.73
N GLN A 68 -20.73 -1.09 -5.05
CA GLN A 68 -21.66 -1.82 -5.92
C GLN A 68 -21.63 -3.33 -5.69
N VAL A 69 -20.45 -3.93 -5.50
CA VAL A 69 -20.33 -5.39 -5.32
C VAL A 69 -20.55 -5.86 -3.89
N LEU A 70 -20.29 -4.97 -2.91
CA LEU A 70 -20.42 -5.31 -1.50
C LEU A 70 -21.81 -4.90 -0.91
N GLY A 71 -22.57 -4.05 -1.61
CA GLY A 71 -23.90 -3.62 -1.19
C GLY A 71 -23.90 -2.63 -0.01
N GLN A 72 -22.76 -2.12 0.41
CA GLN A 72 -22.60 -1.15 1.50
C GLN A 72 -21.75 0.04 1.05
N PRO A 73 -22.03 1.27 1.56
CA PRO A 73 -21.21 2.43 1.25
C PRO A 73 -19.73 2.22 1.58
N VAL A 74 -18.82 2.65 0.68
CA VAL A 74 -17.37 2.68 0.91
C VAL A 74 -16.90 4.12 0.99
N LEU A 75 -16.59 4.57 2.21
CA LEU A 75 -16.31 5.96 2.54
C LEU A 75 -14.79 6.19 2.63
N VAL A 76 -14.26 7.04 1.75
CA VAL A 76 -12.85 7.44 1.78
C VAL A 76 -12.64 8.48 2.88
N ASP A 77 -11.74 8.19 3.83
CA ASP A 77 -11.41 9.05 4.97
C ASP A 77 -9.90 9.34 5.02
N ASN A 78 -9.49 10.56 4.67
CA ASN A 78 -8.09 10.94 4.67
C ASN A 78 -7.59 11.29 6.08
N ARG A 79 -6.61 10.51 6.58
CA ARG A 79 -5.94 10.68 7.88
C ARG A 79 -4.44 10.83 7.68
N ALA A 80 -4.05 11.98 7.13
CA ALA A 80 -2.66 12.25 6.78
C ALA A 80 -1.82 12.66 7.98
N GLY A 81 -0.51 12.43 7.89
CA GLY A 81 0.51 12.91 8.82
C GLY A 81 1.58 11.87 9.15
N ALA A 82 2.76 12.35 9.58
CA ALA A 82 3.91 11.53 9.96
C ALA A 82 4.23 10.42 8.94
N SER A 83 4.40 10.80 7.66
CA SER A 83 4.65 9.86 6.54
C SER A 83 3.66 8.69 6.48
N GLY A 84 2.39 8.97 6.83
CA GLY A 84 1.28 8.02 6.79
C GLY A 84 1.08 7.22 8.08
N MET A 85 1.90 7.40 9.11
CA MET A 85 1.77 6.64 10.36
C MET A 85 0.45 6.90 11.07
N ILE A 86 -0.07 8.15 11.08
CA ILE A 86 -1.31 8.50 11.78
C ILE A 86 -2.49 7.68 11.26
N GLY A 87 -2.68 7.63 9.94
CA GLY A 87 -3.77 6.86 9.36
C GLY A 87 -3.58 5.34 9.49
N ALA A 88 -2.33 4.86 9.41
CA ALA A 88 -2.02 3.45 9.60
C ALA A 88 -2.30 3.00 11.04
N GLU A 89 -1.97 3.82 12.04
CA GLU A 89 -2.28 3.56 13.46
C GLU A 89 -3.79 3.46 13.70
N VAL A 90 -4.58 4.35 13.08
CA VAL A 90 -6.05 4.31 13.17
C VAL A 90 -6.59 2.96 12.73
N VAL A 91 -6.03 2.37 11.67
CA VAL A 91 -6.47 1.06 11.16
C VAL A 91 -5.90 -0.08 11.99
N ALA A 92 -4.62 -0.02 12.34
CA ALA A 92 -3.97 -1.05 13.18
C ALA A 92 -4.69 -1.28 14.52
N LYS A 93 -5.31 -0.21 15.06
CA LYS A 93 -6.06 -0.26 16.32
C LYS A 93 -7.58 -0.38 16.14
N ALA A 94 -8.07 -0.50 14.90
CA ALA A 94 -9.49 -0.65 14.64
C ALA A 94 -9.98 -2.08 14.94
N PRO A 95 -11.30 -2.28 15.16
CA PRO A 95 -11.86 -3.63 15.23
C PRO A 95 -11.54 -4.44 13.97
N ALA A 96 -11.18 -5.71 14.16
CA ALA A 96 -10.82 -6.63 13.08
C ALA A 96 -12.08 -7.25 12.42
N ASP A 97 -13.09 -6.41 12.13
CA ASP A 97 -14.38 -6.81 11.58
C ASP A 97 -14.52 -6.55 10.05
N GLY A 98 -13.44 -6.11 9.41
CA GLY A 98 -13.41 -5.83 7.98
C GLY A 98 -14.09 -4.52 7.55
N HIS A 99 -14.62 -3.69 8.47
CA HIS A 99 -15.28 -2.44 8.13
C HIS A 99 -14.36 -1.21 8.20
N THR A 100 -13.10 -1.38 8.61
CA THR A 100 -12.08 -0.33 8.56
C THR A 100 -10.86 -0.88 7.84
N LEU A 101 -10.52 -0.29 6.70
CA LEU A 101 -9.43 -0.72 5.84
C LEU A 101 -8.46 0.44 5.62
N LEU A 102 -7.20 0.14 5.35
CA LEU A 102 -6.16 1.10 5.03
C LEU A 102 -5.79 1.01 3.55
N MET A 103 -5.95 2.11 2.81
CA MET A 103 -5.27 2.31 1.53
C MET A 103 -4.02 3.12 1.78
N THR A 104 -2.85 2.56 1.47
CA THR A 104 -1.57 3.19 1.79
C THR A 104 -0.55 3.14 0.65
N ALA A 105 0.36 4.11 0.68
CA ALA A 105 1.59 4.03 -0.08
C ALA A 105 2.49 2.91 0.49
N GLY A 106 3.16 2.17 -0.40
CA GLY A 106 4.05 1.09 0.01
C GLY A 106 5.11 1.52 1.03
N SER A 107 5.61 2.76 0.93
CA SER A 107 6.62 3.30 1.86
C SER A 107 6.18 3.30 3.33
N THR A 108 4.89 3.45 3.63
CA THR A 108 4.39 3.36 5.01
C THR A 108 4.70 1.99 5.64
N ILE A 109 4.69 0.94 4.82
CA ILE A 109 4.95 -0.44 5.26
C ILE A 109 6.43 -0.78 5.14
N THR A 110 7.09 -0.36 4.04
CA THR A 110 8.43 -0.83 3.67
C THR A 110 9.56 0.04 4.18
N THR A 111 9.31 1.31 4.52
CA THR A 111 10.38 2.25 4.91
C THR A 111 10.23 2.81 6.31
N ASN A 112 9.03 3.12 6.77
CA ASN A 112 8.82 3.70 8.10
C ASN A 112 9.48 2.87 9.23
N PRO A 113 9.47 1.52 9.22
CA PRO A 113 10.14 0.72 10.24
C PRO A 113 11.65 0.95 10.36
N PHE A 114 12.29 1.50 9.33
CA PHE A 114 13.74 1.73 9.32
C PHE A 114 14.14 3.17 9.63
N ILE A 115 13.20 4.12 9.55
CA ILE A 115 13.51 5.55 9.67
C ILE A 115 12.97 6.19 10.95
N TYR A 116 11.92 5.62 11.55
CA TYR A 116 11.36 6.10 12.80
C TYR A 116 11.84 5.29 13.99
N ALA A 117 12.38 5.96 15.00
CA ALA A 117 12.81 5.29 16.23
C ALA A 117 11.65 4.66 17.01
N LYS A 118 10.43 5.19 16.86
CA LYS A 118 9.22 4.69 17.51
C LYS A 118 8.03 4.77 16.56
N ILE A 119 7.41 3.62 16.31
CA ILE A 119 6.16 3.50 15.56
C ILE A 119 5.10 2.98 16.54
N PRO A 120 3.87 3.58 16.60
CA PRO A 120 2.84 3.21 17.56
C PRO A 120 2.09 1.90 17.22
N TYR A 121 2.52 1.19 16.20
CA TYR A 121 2.02 -0.12 15.74
C TYR A 121 3.15 -0.92 15.07
N ASP A 122 2.96 -2.22 14.93
CA ASP A 122 3.89 -3.10 14.19
C ASP A 122 3.28 -3.41 12.81
N THR A 123 3.94 -2.94 11.74
CA THR A 123 3.43 -3.13 10.36
C THR A 123 3.28 -4.60 9.95
N GLY A 124 4.06 -5.50 10.57
CA GLY A 124 4.03 -6.93 10.27
C GLY A 124 3.08 -7.74 11.14
N LYS A 125 2.67 -7.19 12.31
CA LYS A 125 1.81 -7.90 13.27
C LYS A 125 0.42 -7.31 13.36
N ASP A 126 0.28 -5.98 13.23
CA ASP A 126 -0.99 -5.28 13.48
C ASP A 126 -1.77 -5.02 12.19
N LEU A 127 -1.15 -5.23 11.01
CA LEU A 127 -1.77 -5.07 9.70
C LEU A 127 -1.59 -6.33 8.86
N VAL A 128 -2.66 -6.78 8.21
CA VAL A 128 -2.65 -7.87 7.24
C VAL A 128 -2.85 -7.32 5.82
N PRO A 129 -2.04 -7.73 4.83
CA PRO A 129 -2.24 -7.34 3.44
C PRO A 129 -3.52 -7.96 2.89
N VAL A 130 -4.36 -7.13 2.24
CA VAL A 130 -5.60 -7.56 1.58
C VAL A 130 -5.38 -7.72 0.08
N ALA A 131 -4.91 -6.67 -0.58
CA ALA A 131 -4.67 -6.68 -2.03
C ALA A 131 -3.62 -5.63 -2.43
N ALA A 132 -2.73 -5.99 -3.34
CA ALA A 132 -1.99 -5.01 -4.12
C ALA A 132 -2.95 -4.30 -5.08
N VAL A 133 -2.84 -3.00 -5.21
CA VAL A 133 -3.72 -2.20 -6.06
C VAL A 133 -2.98 -1.70 -7.29
N ALA A 134 -1.87 -1.02 -7.08
CA ALA A 134 -1.08 -0.50 -8.19
C ALA A 134 0.40 -0.37 -7.82
N ARG A 135 1.28 -0.64 -8.79
CA ARG A 135 2.67 -0.23 -8.73
C ARG A 135 2.78 1.22 -9.19
N ILE A 136 3.21 2.07 -8.28
CA ILE A 136 3.50 3.47 -8.56
C ILE A 136 4.91 3.57 -9.11
N ILE A 137 5.02 4.14 -10.30
CA ILE A 137 6.28 4.50 -10.93
C ILE A 137 6.50 5.99 -10.69
N LEU A 138 7.71 6.39 -10.35
CA LEU A 138 8.03 7.80 -10.17
C LEU A 138 8.61 8.37 -11.46
N PHE A 139 8.32 9.65 -11.70
CA PHE A 139 8.79 10.42 -12.85
C PHE A 139 9.68 11.56 -12.37
N LEU A 140 10.90 11.66 -12.90
CA LEU A 140 11.77 12.77 -12.59
C LEU A 140 11.31 14.01 -13.38
N LEU A 141 10.70 14.94 -12.69
CA LEU A 141 10.24 16.22 -13.21
C LEU A 141 11.17 17.35 -12.78
N VAL A 142 11.35 18.31 -13.67
CA VAL A 142 12.08 19.56 -13.38
C VAL A 142 11.24 20.78 -13.74
N LYS A 143 11.51 21.91 -13.08
CA LYS A 143 10.91 23.19 -13.47
C LYS A 143 11.34 23.59 -14.89
N PRO A 144 10.49 24.26 -15.67
CA PRO A 144 10.72 24.46 -17.10
C PRO A 144 11.93 25.36 -17.43
N ASN A 145 12.26 26.29 -16.51
CA ASN A 145 13.38 27.23 -16.66
C ASN A 145 14.74 26.68 -16.19
N LEU A 146 14.81 25.42 -15.69
CA LEU A 146 16.09 24.78 -15.42
C LEU A 146 16.84 24.57 -16.75
N PRO A 147 18.12 24.97 -16.89
CA PRO A 147 18.85 24.97 -18.15
C PRO A 147 19.36 23.56 -18.52
N VAL A 148 18.45 22.58 -18.52
CA VAL A 148 18.73 21.17 -18.86
C VAL A 148 17.61 20.60 -19.72
N LYS A 149 17.95 19.79 -20.73
CA LYS A 149 16.99 19.21 -21.68
C LYS A 149 16.81 17.69 -21.51
N ASN A 150 17.79 17.03 -20.90
CA ASN A 150 17.84 15.57 -20.75
C ASN A 150 18.61 15.18 -19.49
N MET A 151 18.62 13.88 -19.16
CA MET A 151 19.28 13.36 -17.96
C MET A 151 20.79 13.62 -17.94
N ARG A 152 21.48 13.53 -19.06
CA ARG A 152 22.94 13.78 -19.13
C ARG A 152 23.25 15.23 -18.72
N GLU A 153 22.52 16.19 -19.28
CA GLU A 153 22.67 17.62 -18.93
C GLU A 153 22.29 17.88 -17.47
N PHE A 154 21.22 17.24 -16.98
CA PHE A 154 20.78 17.37 -15.59
C PHE A 154 21.83 16.86 -14.60
N LEU A 155 22.40 15.70 -14.82
CA LEU A 155 23.47 15.16 -13.98
C LEU A 155 24.73 16.02 -14.03
N ALA A 156 25.11 16.52 -15.21
CA ALA A 156 26.23 17.43 -15.36
C ALA A 156 25.98 18.75 -14.61
N TYR A 157 24.76 19.29 -14.69
CA TYR A 157 24.37 20.50 -13.99
C TYR A 157 24.37 20.33 -12.46
N LEU A 158 23.86 19.21 -11.95
CA LEU A 158 23.93 18.85 -10.53
C LEU A 158 25.38 18.76 -10.04
N LYS A 159 26.27 18.12 -10.80
CA LYS A 159 27.69 17.99 -10.47
C LYS A 159 28.41 19.34 -10.43
N ALA A 160 28.08 20.23 -11.36
CA ALA A 160 28.67 21.59 -11.41
C ALA A 160 28.12 22.53 -10.33
N ASN A 161 26.99 22.20 -9.72
CA ASN A 161 26.29 23.06 -8.77
C ASN A 161 25.91 22.30 -7.47
N PRO A 162 26.89 21.73 -6.73
CA PRO A 162 26.60 20.93 -5.54
C PRO A 162 25.85 21.78 -4.49
N GLY A 163 24.71 21.28 -4.00
CA GLY A 163 23.90 21.92 -2.97
C GLY A 163 23.11 23.15 -3.41
N LYS A 164 23.19 23.57 -4.68
CA LYS A 164 22.39 24.72 -5.18
C LYS A 164 20.98 24.30 -5.60
N LEU A 165 20.78 23.05 -6.01
CA LEU A 165 19.47 22.55 -6.39
C LEU A 165 18.78 21.89 -5.20
N SER A 166 17.47 22.03 -5.17
CA SER A 166 16.60 21.41 -4.18
C SER A 166 15.55 20.51 -4.82
N TYR A 167 15.06 19.52 -4.07
CA TYR A 167 13.96 18.68 -4.50
C TYR A 167 12.92 18.50 -3.39
N GLY A 168 11.65 18.46 -3.80
CA GLY A 168 10.53 18.22 -2.91
C GLY A 168 10.27 16.74 -2.69
N SER A 169 9.65 16.41 -1.56
CA SER A 169 9.05 15.08 -1.32
C SER A 169 7.76 15.17 -0.53
N ALA A 170 7.06 14.04 -0.41
CA ALA A 170 5.83 13.96 0.39
C ALA A 170 6.09 13.78 1.91
N GLY A 171 7.34 13.97 2.34
CA GLY A 171 7.81 13.81 3.71
C GLY A 171 9.02 12.87 3.81
N ASN A 172 9.70 12.90 4.95
CA ASN A 172 10.88 12.06 5.21
C ASN A 172 10.52 10.57 5.07
N GLY A 173 11.39 9.80 4.40
CA GLY A 173 11.24 8.36 4.17
C GLY A 173 10.17 7.94 3.18
N THR A 174 9.42 8.88 2.58
CA THR A 174 8.51 8.53 1.47
C THR A 174 9.30 8.09 0.24
N GLY A 175 8.68 7.30 -0.66
CA GLY A 175 9.33 6.85 -1.89
C GLY A 175 9.93 7.99 -2.72
N LEU A 176 9.32 9.18 -2.65
CA LEU A 176 9.79 10.39 -3.34
C LEU A 176 11.12 10.90 -2.76
N HIS A 177 11.24 10.91 -1.42
CA HIS A 177 12.50 11.24 -0.74
C HIS A 177 13.59 10.22 -1.09
N LEU A 178 13.26 8.93 -0.95
CA LEU A 178 14.22 7.85 -1.21
C LEU A 178 14.72 7.84 -2.66
N ALA A 179 13.84 8.15 -3.63
CA ALA A 179 14.26 8.31 -5.03
C ALA A 179 15.30 9.44 -5.21
N GLY A 180 15.12 10.57 -4.51
CA GLY A 180 16.09 11.65 -4.48
C GLY A 180 17.43 11.21 -3.86
N GLU A 181 17.41 10.47 -2.75
CA GLU A 181 18.62 9.97 -2.10
C GLU A 181 19.32 8.88 -2.95
N MET A 182 18.55 8.01 -3.63
CA MET A 182 19.10 7.06 -4.61
C MET A 182 19.80 7.79 -5.76
N LEU A 183 19.20 8.85 -6.31
CA LEU A 183 19.83 9.67 -7.34
C LEU A 183 21.14 10.27 -6.84
N LYS A 184 21.14 10.87 -5.63
CA LYS A 184 22.33 11.46 -5.03
C LYS A 184 23.44 10.43 -4.81
N SER A 185 23.09 9.24 -4.33
CA SER A 185 24.02 8.13 -4.10
C SER A 185 24.63 7.64 -5.41
N GLN A 186 23.79 7.21 -6.36
CA GLN A 186 24.26 6.56 -7.59
C GLN A 186 24.98 7.51 -8.55
N ALA A 187 24.55 8.78 -8.60
CA ALA A 187 25.18 9.79 -9.46
C ALA A 187 26.37 10.49 -8.82
N GLY A 188 26.60 10.32 -7.51
CA GLY A 188 27.64 11.06 -6.78
C GLY A 188 27.39 12.56 -6.78
N VAL A 189 26.14 13.01 -6.58
CA VAL A 189 25.73 14.41 -6.61
C VAL A 189 25.10 14.82 -5.28
N PHE A 190 25.00 16.15 -5.05
CA PHE A 190 24.34 16.68 -3.87
C PHE A 190 23.23 17.67 -4.25
N ALA A 191 22.05 17.46 -3.68
CA ALA A 191 20.89 18.35 -3.75
C ALA A 191 20.22 18.44 -2.38
N VAL A 192 19.57 19.56 -2.09
CA VAL A 192 18.89 19.81 -0.81
C VAL A 192 17.49 19.17 -0.84
N HIS A 193 17.18 18.36 0.16
CA HIS A 193 15.84 17.80 0.33
C HIS A 193 14.93 18.80 1.06
N VAL A 194 13.69 18.98 0.54
CA VAL A 194 12.65 19.81 1.15
C VAL A 194 11.42 18.91 1.40
N PRO A 195 11.15 18.50 2.65
CA PRO A 195 10.00 17.67 2.97
C PRO A 195 8.71 18.49 3.05
N TYR A 196 7.64 17.98 2.43
CA TYR A 196 6.29 18.55 2.48
C TYR A 196 5.31 17.59 3.17
N ARG A 197 4.16 18.12 3.57
CA ARG A 197 3.06 17.31 4.15
C ARG A 197 2.21 16.63 3.05
N GLY A 198 2.88 15.93 2.12
CA GLY A 198 2.25 15.21 1.00
C GLY A 198 2.80 15.60 -0.37
N ALA A 199 2.42 14.85 -1.39
CA ALA A 199 2.93 15.00 -2.75
C ALA A 199 2.40 16.28 -3.45
N ALA A 200 1.13 16.66 -3.22
CA ALA A 200 0.51 17.80 -3.88
C ALA A 200 1.17 19.15 -3.54
N PRO A 201 1.45 19.51 -2.27
CA PRO A 201 2.16 20.75 -1.97
C PRO A 201 3.59 20.77 -2.53
N ALA A 202 4.29 19.63 -2.56
CA ALA A 202 5.62 19.55 -3.18
C ALA A 202 5.55 19.83 -4.71
N LEU A 203 4.54 19.32 -5.39
CA LEU A 203 4.29 19.59 -6.81
C LEU A 203 3.96 21.08 -7.06
N GLN A 204 3.18 21.71 -6.18
CA GLN A 204 2.85 23.13 -6.30
C GLN A 204 4.10 24.00 -6.19
N ASP A 205 5.01 23.68 -5.26
CA ASP A 205 6.26 24.41 -5.09
C ASP A 205 7.24 24.19 -6.25
N LEU A 206 7.24 23.01 -6.89
CA LEU A 206 7.97 22.80 -8.14
C LEU A 206 7.41 23.69 -9.26
N LEU A 207 6.07 23.77 -9.41
CA LEU A 207 5.40 24.63 -10.39
C LEU A 207 5.68 26.11 -10.15
N ALA A 208 5.73 26.52 -8.87
CA ALA A 208 6.08 27.88 -8.46
C ALA A 208 7.59 28.17 -8.56
N GLY A 209 8.42 27.16 -8.87
CA GLY A 209 9.87 27.29 -8.98
C GLY A 209 10.62 27.38 -7.65
N GLN A 210 9.97 27.11 -6.51
CA GLN A 210 10.57 27.08 -5.18
C GLN A 210 11.52 25.90 -4.99
N THR A 211 11.25 24.78 -5.66
CA THR A 211 12.15 23.64 -5.80
C THR A 211 12.55 23.45 -7.26
N ASP A 212 13.63 22.71 -7.52
CA ASP A 212 14.21 22.58 -8.86
C ASP A 212 13.78 21.30 -9.58
N PHE A 213 13.63 20.23 -8.82
CA PHE A 213 13.17 18.95 -9.35
C PHE A 213 12.33 18.16 -8.34
N TYR A 214 11.68 17.11 -8.84
CA TYR A 214 10.73 16.35 -8.06
C TYR A 214 10.57 14.94 -8.64
N PHE A 215 10.51 13.94 -7.79
CA PHE A 215 10.11 12.59 -8.18
C PHE A 215 8.59 12.47 -8.04
N ASP A 216 7.88 12.68 -9.12
CA ASP A 216 6.41 12.73 -9.17
C ASP A 216 5.79 11.32 -9.15
N PRO A 217 4.82 11.04 -8.26
CA PRO A 217 4.08 9.78 -8.26
C PRO A 217 2.93 9.74 -9.29
N GLY A 218 3.01 10.56 -10.34
CA GLY A 218 2.06 10.64 -11.43
C GLY A 218 1.00 11.73 -11.32
N ILE A 219 0.91 12.44 -10.20
CA ILE A 219 -0.09 13.50 -10.02
C ILE A 219 0.23 14.78 -10.83
N GLY A 220 1.48 14.96 -11.25
CA GLY A 220 1.96 16.07 -12.08
C GLY A 220 1.93 15.81 -13.57
N LEU A 221 1.52 14.64 -14.05
CA LEU A 221 1.58 14.30 -15.49
C LEU A 221 0.72 15.21 -16.38
N ALA A 222 -0.40 15.73 -15.87
CA ALA A 222 -1.20 16.72 -16.56
C ALA A 222 -0.41 18.02 -16.81
N GLN A 223 0.45 18.43 -15.87
CA GLN A 223 1.30 19.62 -16.00
C GLN A 223 2.44 19.41 -17.00
N VAL A 224 2.95 18.17 -17.09
CA VAL A 224 3.92 17.78 -18.12
C VAL A 224 3.28 17.87 -19.50
N ARG A 225 2.08 17.31 -19.70
CA ARG A 225 1.33 17.39 -20.97
C ARG A 225 1.01 18.83 -21.36
N ALA A 226 0.77 19.69 -20.38
CA ALA A 226 0.54 21.13 -20.59
C ALA A 226 1.83 21.95 -20.80
N GLY A 227 3.03 21.32 -20.80
CA GLY A 227 4.33 22.00 -20.95
C GLY A 227 4.76 22.85 -19.78
N LYS A 228 4.06 22.77 -18.63
CA LYS A 228 4.38 23.52 -17.41
C LYS A 228 5.51 22.90 -16.58
N LEU A 229 5.80 21.63 -16.81
CA LEU A 229 6.93 20.91 -16.24
C LEU A 229 7.59 20.06 -17.33
N ARG A 230 8.88 19.79 -17.14
CA ARG A 230 9.62 18.90 -18.05
C ARG A 230 9.91 17.58 -17.35
N MET A 231 9.56 16.47 -18.01
CA MET A 231 9.94 15.13 -17.59
C MET A 231 11.29 14.76 -18.20
N LEU A 232 12.23 14.33 -17.40
CA LEU A 232 13.57 13.92 -17.84
C LEU A 232 13.75 12.42 -17.90
N ALA A 233 13.12 11.67 -16.97
CA ALA A 233 13.25 10.22 -16.93
C ALA A 233 12.12 9.55 -16.14
N VAL A 234 12.00 8.25 -16.35
CA VAL A 234 11.17 7.33 -15.56
C VAL A 234 12.06 6.65 -14.52
N ALA A 235 11.66 6.67 -13.25
CA ALA A 235 12.40 6.05 -12.15
C ALA A 235 11.94 4.60 -11.89
N GLY A 236 11.92 3.80 -12.95
CA GLY A 236 11.57 2.39 -12.96
C GLY A 236 12.42 1.65 -13.98
N LEU A 237 12.36 0.31 -13.97
CA LEU A 237 13.16 -0.55 -14.87
C LEU A 237 12.65 -0.54 -16.33
N GLN A 238 11.44 -0.05 -16.56
CA GLN A 238 10.82 0.02 -17.89
C GLN A 238 10.29 1.42 -18.15
N ARG A 239 10.28 1.84 -19.42
CA ARG A 239 9.64 3.08 -19.83
C ARG A 239 8.15 3.06 -19.58
N SER A 240 7.57 4.21 -19.35
CA SER A 240 6.12 4.35 -19.21
C SER A 240 5.44 4.24 -20.60
N ALA A 241 4.41 3.41 -20.70
CA ALA A 241 3.60 3.33 -21.93
C ALA A 241 2.92 4.68 -22.27
N ALA A 242 2.67 5.53 -21.29
CA ALA A 242 2.10 6.87 -21.49
C ALA A 242 3.14 7.88 -21.98
N PHE A 243 4.45 7.59 -21.87
CA PHE A 243 5.58 8.43 -22.26
C PHE A 243 6.71 7.56 -22.84
N PRO A 244 6.51 6.90 -24.00
CA PRO A 244 7.46 5.92 -24.54
C PRO A 244 8.79 6.53 -24.97
N ASP A 245 8.82 7.83 -25.27
CA ASP A 245 10.03 8.55 -25.67
C ASP A 245 10.92 8.95 -24.49
N ILE A 246 10.39 8.92 -23.27
CA ILE A 246 11.14 9.28 -22.06
C ILE A 246 11.94 8.07 -21.57
N PRO A 247 13.28 8.18 -21.45
CA PRO A 247 14.14 7.09 -21.02
C PRO A 247 13.91 6.77 -19.53
N THR A 248 14.30 5.58 -19.10
CA THR A 248 14.45 5.27 -17.68
C THR A 248 15.77 5.86 -17.13
N LEU A 249 15.85 5.98 -15.81
CA LEU A 249 17.11 6.35 -15.15
C LEU A 249 18.19 5.28 -15.37
N ASP A 250 17.81 4.00 -15.49
CA ASP A 250 18.71 2.91 -15.84
C ASP A 250 19.31 3.09 -17.24
N GLU A 251 18.47 3.41 -18.24
CA GLU A 251 18.93 3.72 -19.62
C GLU A 251 19.81 4.97 -19.65
N ALA A 252 19.56 5.93 -18.75
CA ALA A 252 20.36 7.16 -18.61
C ALA A 252 21.69 6.96 -17.85
N GLY A 253 22.04 5.72 -17.48
CA GLY A 253 23.33 5.36 -16.88
C GLY A 253 23.29 5.09 -15.38
N LEU A 254 22.15 5.25 -14.69
CA LEU A 254 21.99 4.89 -13.28
C LEU A 254 21.46 3.45 -13.18
N LYS A 255 22.38 2.50 -13.32
CA LYS A 255 22.04 1.07 -13.45
C LYS A 255 21.25 0.51 -12.28
N GLY A 256 20.19 -0.23 -12.58
CA GLY A 256 19.30 -0.83 -11.59
C GLY A 256 18.43 0.17 -10.82
N PHE A 257 18.32 1.41 -11.30
CA PHE A 257 17.49 2.43 -10.63
C PHE A 257 16.01 2.06 -10.72
N ASP A 258 15.44 1.63 -9.61
CA ASP A 258 14.01 1.39 -9.46
C ASP A 258 13.50 1.97 -8.15
N ALA A 259 12.81 3.11 -8.24
CA ALA A 259 12.15 3.77 -7.11
C ALA A 259 10.64 3.49 -7.07
N GLY A 260 10.17 2.51 -7.83
CA GLY A 260 8.78 2.07 -7.81
C GLY A 260 8.39 1.45 -6.48
N THR A 261 7.13 1.65 -6.07
CA THR A 261 6.56 1.09 -4.85
C THR A 261 5.14 0.60 -5.10
N THR A 262 4.74 -0.47 -4.40
CA THR A 262 3.39 -1.02 -4.55
C THR A 262 2.47 -0.44 -3.48
N HIS A 263 1.40 0.23 -3.94
CA HIS A 263 0.32 0.70 -3.08
C HIS A 263 -0.72 -0.41 -2.94
N GLY A 264 -1.27 -0.57 -1.74
CA GLY A 264 -2.22 -1.64 -1.49
C GLY A 264 -3.18 -1.37 -0.35
N LEU A 265 -4.15 -2.27 -0.24
CA LEU A 265 -5.08 -2.33 0.86
C LEU A 265 -4.57 -3.27 1.96
N TYR A 266 -4.81 -2.83 3.19
CA TYR A 266 -4.53 -3.59 4.40
C TYR A 266 -5.75 -3.55 5.33
N ALA A 267 -5.88 -4.57 6.17
CA ALA A 267 -6.86 -4.65 7.23
C ALA A 267 -6.16 -4.78 8.60
N PRO A 268 -6.86 -4.55 9.71
CA PRO A 268 -6.36 -4.91 11.04
C PRO A 268 -5.97 -6.39 11.10
N ALA A 269 -4.93 -6.73 11.85
CA ALA A 269 -4.62 -8.12 12.15
C ALA A 269 -5.82 -8.83 12.76
N ASN A 270 -5.90 -10.13 12.58
CA ASN A 270 -7.03 -10.98 13.02
C ASN A 270 -8.37 -10.68 12.32
N THR A 271 -8.40 -9.87 11.25
CA THR A 271 -9.58 -9.81 10.38
C THR A 271 -9.86 -11.21 9.83
N PRO A 272 -11.11 -11.73 9.89
CA PRO A 272 -11.45 -13.08 9.45
C PRO A 272 -10.94 -13.39 8.03
N PRO A 273 -10.30 -14.56 7.81
CA PRO A 273 -9.71 -14.89 6.50
C PRO A 273 -10.70 -14.87 5.35
N GLU A 274 -11.95 -15.21 5.59
CA GLU A 274 -13.03 -15.17 4.61
C GLU A 274 -13.36 -13.74 4.15
N ILE A 275 -13.27 -12.74 5.06
CA ILE A 275 -13.43 -11.32 4.71
C ILE A 275 -12.24 -10.86 3.86
N ILE A 276 -11.01 -11.22 4.25
CA ILE A 276 -9.80 -10.92 3.48
C ILE A 276 -9.91 -11.51 2.07
N SER A 277 -10.29 -12.79 1.97
CA SER A 277 -10.43 -13.50 0.70
C SER A 277 -11.50 -12.85 -0.20
N ARG A 278 -12.65 -12.46 0.36
CA ARG A 278 -13.72 -11.78 -0.38
C ARG A 278 -13.27 -10.43 -0.88
N LEU A 279 -12.65 -9.60 -0.02
CA LEU A 279 -12.11 -8.30 -0.40
C LEU A 279 -11.05 -8.43 -1.49
N HIS A 280 -10.10 -9.35 -1.31
CA HIS A 280 -9.05 -9.64 -2.28
C HIS A 280 -9.63 -10.00 -3.66
N HIS A 281 -10.59 -10.95 -3.69
CA HIS A 281 -11.25 -11.37 -4.93
C HIS A 281 -11.93 -10.20 -5.64
N GLU A 282 -12.74 -9.43 -4.92
CA GLU A 282 -13.48 -8.31 -5.51
C GLU A 282 -12.55 -7.17 -5.98
N ILE A 283 -11.50 -6.85 -5.21
CA ILE A 283 -10.52 -5.84 -5.61
C ILE A 283 -9.81 -6.25 -6.90
N ASN A 284 -9.31 -7.48 -6.99
CA ASN A 284 -8.64 -7.96 -8.20
C ASN A 284 -9.57 -7.94 -9.42
N ARG A 285 -10.84 -8.28 -9.25
CA ARG A 285 -11.85 -8.18 -10.31
C ARG A 285 -12.10 -6.71 -10.73
N ILE A 286 -12.20 -5.81 -9.76
CA ILE A 286 -12.39 -4.37 -9.99
C ILE A 286 -11.18 -3.76 -10.72
N LEU A 287 -9.96 -4.16 -10.40
CA LEU A 287 -8.75 -3.70 -11.10
C LEU A 287 -8.72 -4.05 -12.59
N LEU A 288 -9.52 -5.00 -13.04
CA LEU A 288 -9.66 -5.34 -14.46
C LEU A 288 -10.70 -4.49 -15.19
N LEU A 289 -11.55 -3.75 -14.49
CA LEU A 289 -12.57 -2.89 -15.10
C LEU A 289 -11.92 -1.77 -15.91
N PRO A 290 -12.36 -1.51 -17.17
CA PRO A 290 -11.73 -0.51 -18.04
C PRO A 290 -11.67 0.89 -17.44
N ASN A 291 -12.74 1.33 -16.78
CA ASN A 291 -12.81 2.63 -16.12
C ASN A 291 -11.84 2.77 -14.94
N VAL A 292 -11.67 1.71 -14.13
CA VAL A 292 -10.72 1.68 -13.00
C VAL A 292 -9.29 1.67 -13.53
N ARG A 293 -8.99 0.82 -14.52
CA ARG A 293 -7.68 0.80 -15.18
C ARG A 293 -7.32 2.15 -15.75
N SER A 294 -8.27 2.81 -16.43
CA SER A 294 -8.05 4.14 -17.00
C SER A 294 -7.69 5.17 -15.94
N GLN A 295 -8.38 5.18 -14.79
CA GLN A 295 -8.08 6.09 -13.69
C GLN A 295 -6.69 5.84 -13.10
N ILE A 296 -6.31 4.56 -12.92
CA ILE A 296 -4.98 4.18 -12.40
C ILE A 296 -3.88 4.55 -13.40
N THR A 297 -4.07 4.25 -14.68
CA THR A 297 -3.06 4.55 -15.71
C THR A 297 -2.96 6.05 -16.02
N ALA A 298 -4.00 6.84 -15.75
CA ALA A 298 -3.97 8.30 -15.91
C ALA A 298 -2.89 8.97 -15.04
N ILE A 299 -2.58 8.40 -13.89
CA ILE A 299 -1.46 8.80 -13.02
C ILE A 299 -0.16 8.02 -13.32
N GLY A 300 -0.05 7.36 -14.47
CA GLY A 300 1.13 6.58 -14.83
C GLY A 300 1.39 5.33 -13.98
N ALA A 301 0.44 4.94 -13.15
CA ALA A 301 0.53 3.75 -12.33
C ALA A 301 0.11 2.49 -13.10
N LEU A 302 0.60 1.33 -12.65
CA LEU A 302 0.27 0.04 -13.24
C LEU A 302 -0.65 -0.73 -12.29
N PRO A 303 -1.90 -1.05 -12.70
CA PRO A 303 -2.76 -1.96 -11.93
C PRO A 303 -2.03 -3.28 -11.69
N THR A 304 -1.97 -3.73 -10.45
CA THR A 304 -1.14 -4.86 -10.05
C THR A 304 -1.95 -5.89 -9.26
N PRO A 305 -2.82 -6.68 -9.93
CA PRO A 305 -3.56 -7.76 -9.29
C PRO A 305 -2.57 -8.89 -8.95
N LEU A 306 -2.21 -9.01 -7.68
CA LEU A 306 -1.31 -10.03 -7.14
C LEU A 306 -2.08 -10.94 -6.19
N THR A 307 -1.63 -12.20 -6.02
CA THR A 307 -2.07 -13.00 -4.88
C THR A 307 -1.54 -12.42 -3.56
N PRO A 308 -2.12 -12.74 -2.39
CA PRO A 308 -1.60 -12.27 -1.10
C PRO A 308 -0.13 -12.63 -0.89
N GLU A 309 0.29 -13.83 -1.34
CA GLU A 309 1.68 -14.31 -1.24
C GLU A 309 2.61 -13.50 -2.13
N GLN A 310 2.20 -13.24 -3.38
CA GLN A 310 2.97 -12.40 -4.33
C GLN A 310 3.09 -10.98 -3.79
N PHE A 311 2.02 -10.43 -3.22
CA PHE A 311 2.05 -9.11 -2.61
C PHE A 311 3.00 -9.06 -1.42
N ALA A 312 2.97 -10.07 -0.54
CA ALA A 312 3.89 -10.16 0.59
C ALA A 312 5.36 -10.28 0.14
N VAL A 313 5.65 -11.03 -0.94
CA VAL A 313 6.99 -11.10 -1.55
C VAL A 313 7.42 -9.72 -2.05
N GLN A 314 6.57 -9.06 -2.84
CA GLN A 314 6.84 -7.73 -3.38
C GLN A 314 7.15 -6.71 -2.27
N MET A 315 6.40 -6.74 -1.17
CA MET A 315 6.63 -5.83 -0.04
C MET A 315 7.96 -6.11 0.67
N ARG A 316 8.37 -7.38 0.79
CA ARG A 316 9.69 -7.74 1.35
C ARG A 316 10.83 -7.25 0.46
N ASP A 317 10.73 -7.46 -0.86
CA ASP A 317 11.75 -7.05 -1.83
C ASP A 317 11.90 -5.52 -1.84
N ASP A 318 10.77 -4.79 -1.87
CA ASP A 318 10.75 -3.33 -1.76
C ASP A 318 11.38 -2.87 -0.42
N SER A 319 11.07 -3.56 0.68
CA SER A 319 11.61 -3.25 2.01
C SER A 319 13.13 -3.42 2.07
N GLN A 320 13.66 -4.53 1.53
CA GLN A 320 15.11 -4.80 1.49
C GLN A 320 15.85 -3.76 0.64
N ARG A 321 15.29 -3.43 -0.53
CA ARG A 321 15.87 -2.42 -1.42
C ARG A 321 15.95 -1.06 -0.74
N TYR A 322 14.88 -0.62 -0.08
CA TYR A 322 14.88 0.68 0.61
C TYR A 322 15.69 0.68 1.91
N ALA A 323 15.75 -0.42 2.64
CA ALA A 323 16.59 -0.52 3.84
C ALA A 323 18.07 -0.28 3.52
N ALA A 324 18.56 -0.75 2.35
CA ALA A 324 19.94 -0.52 1.93
C ALA A 324 20.26 0.98 1.78
N ILE A 325 19.43 1.74 1.05
CA ILE A 325 19.65 3.17 0.84
C ILE A 325 19.43 3.98 2.13
N ILE A 326 18.47 3.59 2.97
CA ILE A 326 18.23 4.23 4.27
C ILE A 326 19.47 4.12 5.15
N LYS A 327 20.06 2.93 5.23
CA LYS A 327 21.30 2.69 6.00
C LYS A 327 22.48 3.45 5.43
N GLU A 328 22.71 3.37 4.12
CA GLU A 328 23.81 4.06 3.42
C GLU A 328 23.76 5.57 3.64
N ARG A 329 22.58 6.17 3.45
CA ARG A 329 22.38 7.62 3.53
C ARG A 329 22.04 8.11 4.94
N ARG A 330 21.97 7.22 5.93
CA ARG A 330 21.60 7.50 7.33
C ARG A 330 20.31 8.31 7.43
N ILE A 331 19.30 7.90 6.65
CA ILE A 331 18.00 8.58 6.60
C ILE A 331 17.27 8.29 7.91
N GLN A 332 16.90 9.36 8.60
CA GLN A 332 16.09 9.31 9.82
C GLN A 332 14.92 10.27 9.66
N ALA A 333 13.82 9.92 10.27
CA ALA A 333 12.69 10.83 10.43
C ALA A 333 12.81 11.50 11.79
N ASP A 334 12.70 12.82 11.78
CA ASP A 334 12.74 13.63 12.99
C ASP A 334 11.49 13.44 13.85
#